data_67b40c0c31345a0350b1f71399e6aa65
#
_entry.id   67b40c0c31345a0350b1f71399e6aa65
#
_cell.length_a   1.000
_cell.length_b   1.000
_cell.length_c   1.000
_cell.angle_alpha   90.00
_cell.angle_beta   90.00
_cell.angle_gamma   90.00
#
_symmetry.space_group_name_H-M   'P 1'
#
loop_
_entity.id
_entity.type
_entity.pdbx_description
1 polymer ?
#
loop_
_entity_poly.entity_id
_entity_poly.type
_entity_poly.pdbx_seq_one_letter_code
_entity_poly.pdbx_strand_id
1 'polypeptide(L)'
;GIGWSFGGARAKSMKAASYALPRVGKAFLSVRDADKQVLVPIARELIGRGYQLVATSGTARFLMENAIECASVNKVLEGRPHVVDLIKNDEISFIVNTTEGAQAISDSFSIRREALQRKVSYTTTIAGGRATLRALDHENDYTVHSLQQLHRGLDT
;
A
#
# COMPACT_ATOMS: atom_id res chain seq x y z
N GLY A 1 -12.43 -3.65 -20.64
CA GLY A 1 -12.41 -5.04 -20.39
C GLY A 1 -13.70 -5.59 -19.86
N ILE A 2 -13.92 -6.82 -20.18
CA ILE A 2 -15.08 -7.54 -19.68
C ILE A 2 -14.72 -8.08 -18.30
N GLY A 3 -15.11 -7.37 -17.26
CA GLY A 3 -14.96 -7.84 -15.89
C GLY A 3 -16.27 -8.41 -15.40
N TRP A 4 -16.17 -9.39 -14.52
CA TRP A 4 -17.34 -10.02 -13.91
C TRP A 4 -17.98 -9.11 -12.88
N SER A 5 -17.22 -8.12 -12.40
CA SER A 5 -17.69 -7.11 -11.49
C SER A 5 -17.02 -5.79 -11.83
N PHE A 6 -17.60 -4.71 -11.35
CA PHE A 6 -17.01 -3.38 -11.51
C PHE A 6 -15.58 -3.34 -10.89
N GLY A 7 -15.38 -4.00 -9.76
CA GLY A 7 -14.06 -4.05 -9.11
C GLY A 7 -13.01 -4.74 -9.96
N GLY A 8 -13.35 -5.86 -10.61
CA GLY A 8 -12.42 -6.56 -11.48
C GLY A 8 -12.02 -5.75 -12.70
N ALA A 9 -12.98 -5.10 -13.35
CA ALA A 9 -12.71 -4.24 -14.48
C ALA A 9 -11.86 -3.03 -14.07
N ARG A 10 -12.12 -2.47 -12.90
CA ARG A 10 -11.36 -1.35 -12.38
C ARG A 10 -9.90 -1.72 -12.09
N ALA A 11 -9.68 -2.88 -11.47
CA ALA A 11 -8.32 -3.34 -11.19
C ALA A 11 -7.52 -3.52 -12.48
N LYS A 12 -8.14 -4.09 -13.50
CA LYS A 12 -7.50 -4.25 -14.80
C LYS A 12 -7.21 -2.90 -15.46
N SER A 13 -8.13 -1.95 -15.33
CA SER A 13 -7.96 -0.60 -15.87
C SER A 13 -6.82 0.13 -15.15
N MET A 14 -6.71 0.00 -13.84
CA MET A 14 -5.62 0.58 -13.08
C MET A 14 -4.27 0.05 -13.55
N LYS A 15 -4.18 -1.24 -13.81
CA LYS A 15 -2.96 -1.86 -14.31
C LYS A 15 -2.61 -1.34 -15.72
N ALA A 16 -3.60 -1.22 -16.59
CA ALA A 16 -3.42 -0.72 -17.94
C ALA A 16 -3.05 0.76 -17.96
N ALA A 17 -3.49 1.54 -16.97
CA ALA A 17 -3.15 2.95 -16.84
C ALA A 17 -1.79 3.18 -16.18
N SER A 18 -0.98 2.16 -16.01
CA SER A 18 0.35 2.20 -15.40
C SER A 18 0.36 2.44 -13.90
N TYR A 19 -0.79 2.32 -13.25
CA TYR A 19 -0.83 2.27 -11.78
C TYR A 19 -0.45 0.86 -11.34
N ALA A 20 0.71 0.74 -10.72
CA ALA A 20 1.11 -0.56 -10.19
C ALA A 20 0.23 -0.92 -9.00
N LEU A 21 -0.31 -2.14 -8.99
CA LEU A 21 -0.86 -2.70 -7.77
C LEU A 21 0.32 -3.15 -6.91
N PRO A 22 0.23 -3.00 -5.57
CA PRO A 22 1.34 -3.34 -4.70
C PRO A 22 1.67 -4.82 -4.77
N ARG A 23 2.93 -5.12 -5.03
CA ARG A 23 3.46 -6.48 -4.85
C ARG A 23 3.77 -6.69 -3.37
N VAL A 24 3.92 -7.93 -2.96
CA VAL A 24 4.34 -8.24 -1.59
C VAL A 24 5.76 -7.73 -1.35
N GLY A 25 5.96 -7.05 -0.23
CA GLY A 25 7.23 -6.45 0.15
C GLY A 25 7.06 -5.73 1.46
N LYS A 26 7.65 -4.53 1.59
CA LYS A 26 7.46 -3.70 2.77
C LYS A 26 6.38 -2.65 2.49
N ALA A 27 5.49 -2.46 3.44
CA ALA A 27 4.50 -1.40 3.42
C ALA A 27 4.95 -0.28 4.35
N PHE A 28 5.04 0.94 3.84
CA PHE A 28 5.37 2.11 4.65
C PHE A 28 4.10 2.80 5.10
N LEU A 29 3.98 3.00 6.41
CA LEU A 29 2.81 3.60 7.04
C LEU A 29 3.25 4.82 7.84
N SER A 30 2.66 5.97 7.52
CA SER A 30 2.87 7.20 8.26
C SER A 30 1.56 7.95 8.27
N VAL A 31 0.88 7.97 9.40
CA VAL A 31 -0.44 8.56 9.48
C VAL A 31 -0.53 9.58 10.61
N ARG A 32 -1.36 10.59 10.39
CA ARG A 32 -1.68 11.56 11.43
C ARG A 32 -2.41 10.88 12.60
N ASP A 33 -2.39 11.52 13.76
CA ASP A 33 -2.96 10.93 14.98
C ASP A 33 -4.43 10.53 14.81
N ALA A 34 -5.22 11.36 14.13
CA ALA A 34 -6.64 11.09 13.91
C ALA A 34 -6.89 9.81 13.11
N ASP A 35 -5.91 9.34 12.33
CA ASP A 35 -6.06 8.17 11.47
C ASP A 35 -5.44 6.91 12.07
N LYS A 36 -4.77 6.98 13.22
CA LYS A 36 -4.05 5.83 13.76
C LYS A 36 -4.94 4.65 14.07
N GLN A 37 -6.09 4.88 14.70
CA GLN A 37 -6.98 3.77 15.05
C GLN A 37 -7.56 3.07 13.83
N VAL A 38 -7.94 3.84 12.80
CA VAL A 38 -8.49 3.26 11.59
C VAL A 38 -7.41 2.61 10.71
N LEU A 39 -6.14 2.86 10.99
CA LEU A 39 -5.03 2.18 10.34
C LEU A 39 -4.88 0.73 10.82
N VAL A 40 -5.29 0.40 12.04
CA VAL A 40 -5.06 -0.92 12.63
C VAL A 40 -5.62 -2.06 11.76
N PRO A 41 -6.87 -2.01 11.27
CA PRO A 41 -7.35 -3.08 10.38
C PRO A 41 -6.54 -3.21 9.10
N ILE A 42 -6.10 -2.08 8.54
CA ILE A 42 -5.29 -2.08 7.32
C ILE A 42 -3.93 -2.73 7.58
N ALA A 43 -3.30 -2.39 8.70
CA ALA A 43 -2.02 -2.97 9.08
C ALA A 43 -2.11 -4.48 9.26
N ARG A 44 -3.16 -4.96 9.91
CA ARG A 44 -3.39 -6.40 10.10
C ARG A 44 -3.61 -7.11 8.77
N GLU A 45 -4.37 -6.49 7.88
CA GLU A 45 -4.61 -7.04 6.55
C GLU A 45 -3.32 -7.13 5.74
N LEU A 46 -2.47 -6.10 5.80
CA LEU A 46 -1.19 -6.12 5.12
C LEU A 46 -0.31 -7.27 5.62
N ILE A 47 -0.24 -7.47 6.93
CA ILE A 47 0.52 -8.59 7.49
C ILE A 47 -0.05 -9.92 7.01
N GLY A 48 -1.37 -10.05 7.00
CA GLY A 48 -2.04 -11.26 6.51
C GLY A 48 -1.75 -11.55 5.05
N ARG A 49 -1.41 -10.54 4.27
CA ARG A 49 -1.03 -10.68 2.85
C ARG A 49 0.46 -10.91 2.65
N GLY A 50 1.24 -10.93 3.72
CA GLY A 50 2.68 -11.18 3.64
C GLY A 50 3.57 -9.96 3.65
N TYR A 51 3.00 -8.75 3.82
CA TYR A 51 3.78 -7.52 3.90
C TYR A 51 4.50 -7.41 5.24
N GLN A 52 5.71 -6.86 5.21
CA GLN A 52 6.39 -6.39 6.41
C GLN A 52 6.08 -4.92 6.59
N LEU A 53 5.81 -4.50 7.82
CA LEU A 53 5.43 -3.11 8.08
C LEU A 53 6.63 -2.30 8.54
N VAL A 54 6.79 -1.12 7.95
CA VAL A 54 7.71 -0.08 8.41
C VAL A 54 6.91 1.20 8.56
N ALA A 55 7.22 1.99 9.55
CA ALA A 55 6.45 3.19 9.85
C ALA A 55 7.33 4.25 10.50
N THR A 56 6.89 5.50 10.43
CA THR A 56 7.52 6.57 11.22
C THR A 56 7.33 6.29 12.71
N SER A 57 8.20 6.88 13.55
CA SER A 57 8.29 6.55 14.99
C SER A 57 6.95 6.54 15.71
N GLY A 58 6.14 7.59 15.53
CA GLY A 58 4.84 7.68 16.22
C GLY A 58 3.85 6.63 15.75
N THR A 59 3.80 6.38 14.45
CA THR A 59 2.93 5.35 13.87
C THR A 59 3.40 3.96 14.28
N ALA A 60 4.70 3.69 14.23
CA ALA A 60 5.26 2.40 14.63
C ALA A 60 4.97 2.10 16.10
N ARG A 61 5.15 3.08 16.97
CA ARG A 61 4.83 2.93 18.40
C ARG A 61 3.38 2.55 18.61
N PHE A 62 2.48 3.27 17.95
CA PHE A 62 1.05 2.99 18.06
C PHE A 62 0.71 1.58 17.61
N LEU A 63 1.27 1.13 16.50
CA LEU A 63 1.01 -0.23 16.00
C LEU A 63 1.56 -1.28 16.95
N MET A 64 2.75 -1.07 17.50
CA MET A 64 3.32 -2.00 18.48
C MET A 64 2.50 -2.06 19.77
N GLU A 65 1.93 -0.95 20.20
CA GLU A 65 1.01 -0.93 21.35
C GLU A 65 -0.27 -1.72 21.09
N ASN A 66 -0.62 -1.92 19.82
CA ASN A 66 -1.77 -2.73 19.41
C ASN A 66 -1.36 -4.15 18.99
N ALA A 67 -0.23 -4.62 19.46
CA ALA A 67 0.30 -5.96 19.19
C ALA A 67 0.54 -6.22 17.69
N ILE A 68 0.89 -5.18 16.94
CA ILE A 68 1.20 -5.28 15.51
C ILE A 68 2.70 -5.04 15.35
N GLU A 69 3.40 -6.03 14.81
CA GLU A 69 4.84 -5.93 14.58
C GLU A 69 5.12 -4.90 13.47
N CYS A 70 5.97 -3.92 13.76
CA CYS A 70 6.29 -2.85 12.83
C CYS A 70 7.68 -2.29 13.14
N ALA A 71 8.51 -2.19 12.13
CA ALA A 71 9.81 -1.55 12.25
C ALA A 71 9.66 -0.03 12.14
N SER A 72 10.52 0.70 12.84
CA SER A 72 10.55 2.16 12.77
C SER A 72 11.54 2.60 11.69
N VAL A 73 11.20 3.65 10.95
CA VAL A 73 12.05 4.23 9.92
C VAL A 73 12.09 5.74 10.08
N ASN A 74 13.22 6.35 9.75
CA ASN A 74 13.37 7.80 9.83
C ASN A 74 12.60 8.51 8.73
N LYS A 75 12.05 9.67 9.05
CA LYS A 75 11.63 10.64 8.03
C LYS A 75 12.88 11.26 7.40
N VAL A 76 12.67 11.91 6.24
CA VAL A 76 13.79 12.49 5.47
C VAL A 76 14.65 13.45 6.32
N LEU A 77 14.01 14.29 7.13
CA LEU A 77 14.72 15.28 7.95
C LEU A 77 15.32 14.70 9.23
N GLU A 78 15.01 13.47 9.58
CA GLU A 78 15.53 12.82 10.78
C GLU A 78 16.91 12.16 10.58
N GLY A 79 17.38 12.11 9.35
CA GLY A 79 18.68 11.55 9.02
C GLY A 79 18.59 10.25 8.24
N ARG A 80 19.72 9.83 7.70
CA ARG A 80 19.81 8.61 6.89
C ARG A 80 20.26 7.41 7.75
N PRO A 81 19.79 6.20 7.41
CA PRO A 81 18.84 5.89 6.33
C PRO A 81 17.43 6.37 6.66
N HIS A 82 16.70 6.80 5.66
CA HIS A 82 15.31 7.25 5.82
C HIS A 82 14.40 6.61 4.75
N VAL A 83 13.11 6.94 4.81
CA VAL A 83 12.10 6.28 3.96
C VAL A 83 12.40 6.39 2.46
N VAL A 84 12.93 7.52 1.99
CA VAL A 84 13.25 7.67 0.57
C VAL A 84 14.37 6.70 0.16
N ASP A 85 15.33 6.44 1.03
CA ASP A 85 16.37 5.45 0.75
C ASP A 85 15.77 4.05 0.55
N LEU A 86 14.78 3.68 1.37
CA LEU A 86 14.10 2.40 1.23
C LEU A 86 13.31 2.30 -0.08
N ILE A 87 12.68 3.40 -0.50
CA ILE A 87 11.97 3.44 -1.77
C ILE A 87 12.95 3.28 -2.94
N LYS A 88 14.09 3.97 -2.89
CA LYS A 88 15.13 3.86 -3.92
C LYS A 88 15.71 2.47 -4.03
N ASN A 89 15.77 1.73 -2.94
CA ASN A 89 16.26 0.35 -2.91
C ASN A 89 15.19 -0.68 -3.27
N ASP A 90 14.02 -0.24 -3.72
CA ASP A 90 12.88 -1.09 -4.09
C ASP A 90 12.37 -1.97 -2.93
N GLU A 91 12.60 -1.54 -1.68
CA GLU A 91 12.12 -2.26 -0.51
C GLU A 91 10.65 -1.98 -0.21
N ILE A 92 10.15 -0.80 -0.60
CA ILE A 92 8.78 -0.37 -0.32
C ILE A 92 7.90 -0.61 -1.54
N SER A 93 6.78 -1.27 -1.35
CA SER A 93 5.84 -1.57 -2.43
C SER A 93 4.44 -1.00 -2.20
N PHE A 94 4.15 -0.51 -1.01
CA PHE A 94 2.84 0.04 -0.65
C PHE A 94 3.04 1.16 0.36
N ILE A 95 2.40 2.31 0.13
CA ILE A 95 2.54 3.47 1.01
C ILE A 95 1.17 4.03 1.38
N VAL A 96 0.95 4.20 2.68
CA VAL A 96 -0.15 5.01 3.22
C VAL A 96 0.47 6.15 4.00
N ASN A 97 0.30 7.37 3.52
CA ASN A 97 0.90 8.55 4.12
C ASN A 97 -0.16 9.65 4.27
N THR A 98 -0.80 9.70 5.43
CA THR A 98 -1.75 10.77 5.73
C THR A 98 -1.04 11.87 6.49
N THR A 99 -1.35 13.12 6.16
CA THR A 99 -0.64 14.27 6.70
C THR A 99 -1.62 15.27 7.30
N GLU A 100 -1.14 16.03 8.27
CA GLU A 100 -1.88 17.13 8.87
C GLU A 100 -0.95 18.32 8.98
N GLY A 101 -1.36 19.44 8.38
CA GLY A 101 -0.62 20.70 8.42
C GLY A 101 0.38 20.84 7.25
N ALA A 102 0.73 22.10 6.98
CA ALA A 102 1.56 22.47 5.84
C ALA A 102 2.97 21.83 5.92
N GLN A 103 3.54 21.73 7.12
CA GLN A 103 4.89 21.16 7.27
C GLN A 103 4.92 19.68 6.92
N ALA A 104 3.92 18.91 7.39
CA ALA A 104 3.85 17.49 7.07
C ALA A 104 3.64 17.25 5.58
N ILE A 105 2.84 18.09 4.93
CA ILE A 105 2.64 18.03 3.48
C ILE A 105 3.95 18.31 2.76
N SER A 106 4.67 19.35 3.16
CA SER A 106 5.96 19.72 2.58
C SER A 106 6.98 18.59 2.74
N ASP A 107 7.07 18.00 3.92
CA ASP A 107 7.99 16.90 4.21
C ASP A 107 7.69 15.65 3.38
N SER A 108 6.46 15.52 2.90
CA SER A 108 6.03 14.34 2.14
C SER A 108 6.34 14.44 0.64
N PHE A 109 6.74 15.60 0.13
CA PHE A 109 6.99 15.77 -1.30
C PHE A 109 8.06 14.83 -1.85
N SER A 110 9.15 14.65 -1.13
CA SER A 110 10.23 13.77 -1.57
C SER A 110 9.80 12.31 -1.58
N ILE A 111 9.01 11.91 -0.60
CA ILE A 111 8.46 10.55 -0.51
C ILE A 111 7.54 10.29 -1.71
N ARG A 112 6.63 11.21 -1.97
CA ARG A 112 5.68 11.11 -3.07
C ARG A 112 6.39 11.06 -4.42
N ARG A 113 7.36 11.96 -4.61
CA ARG A 113 8.12 12.04 -5.87
C ARG A 113 8.82 10.72 -6.17
N GLU A 114 9.53 10.17 -5.18
CA GLU A 114 10.26 8.92 -5.36
C GLU A 114 9.32 7.75 -5.61
N ALA A 115 8.21 7.71 -4.88
CA ALA A 115 7.20 6.68 -5.07
C ALA A 115 6.63 6.71 -6.50
N LEU A 116 6.33 7.89 -7.02
CA LEU A 116 5.82 8.04 -8.38
C LEU A 116 6.86 7.62 -9.42
N GLN A 117 8.12 7.99 -9.24
CA GLN A 117 9.19 7.60 -10.15
C GLN A 117 9.40 6.08 -10.17
N ARG A 118 9.24 5.43 -9.03
CA ARG A 118 9.44 3.99 -8.90
C ARG A 118 8.15 3.19 -9.11
N LYS A 119 7.05 3.85 -9.42
CA LYS A 119 5.72 3.23 -9.60
C LYS A 119 5.28 2.43 -8.37
N VAL A 120 5.59 2.96 -7.19
CA VAL A 120 5.15 2.40 -5.92
C VAL A 120 3.74 2.93 -5.63
N SER A 121 2.85 2.06 -5.15
CA SER A 121 1.51 2.45 -4.75
C SER A 121 1.56 3.47 -3.62
N TYR A 122 1.02 4.66 -3.84
CA TYR A 122 1.05 5.76 -2.89
C TYR A 122 -0.36 6.27 -2.65
N THR A 123 -0.79 6.26 -1.40
CA THR A 123 -2.11 6.77 -1.02
C THR A 123 -1.95 7.79 0.09
N THR A 124 -2.82 8.81 0.07
CA THR A 124 -2.80 9.92 1.03
C THR A 124 -3.97 9.88 2.00
N THR A 125 -4.83 8.88 1.89
CA THR A 125 -5.99 8.70 2.77
C THR A 125 -6.13 7.25 3.17
N ILE A 126 -6.77 7.03 4.31
CA ILE A 126 -7.10 5.68 4.76
C ILE A 126 -8.04 4.99 3.75
N ALA A 127 -9.02 5.74 3.24
CA ALA A 127 -9.94 5.21 2.24
C ALA A 127 -9.20 4.76 0.97
N GLY A 128 -8.20 5.51 0.53
CA GLY A 128 -7.37 5.14 -0.60
C GLY A 128 -6.57 3.86 -0.35
N GLY A 129 -6.03 3.71 0.85
CA GLY A 129 -5.34 2.49 1.24
C GLY A 129 -6.25 1.27 1.21
N ARG A 130 -7.47 1.40 1.75
CA ARG A 130 -8.45 0.33 1.69
C ARG A 130 -8.86 -0.02 0.27
N ALA A 131 -9.07 1.00 -0.56
CA ALA A 131 -9.45 0.80 -1.96
C ALA A 131 -8.36 0.03 -2.71
N THR A 132 -7.09 0.33 -2.45
CA THR A 132 -5.97 -0.38 -3.06
C THR A 132 -5.95 -1.85 -2.64
N LEU A 133 -6.19 -2.16 -1.38
CA LEU A 133 -6.27 -3.54 -0.91
C LEU A 133 -7.44 -4.30 -1.54
N ARG A 134 -8.59 -3.65 -1.70
CA ARG A 134 -9.74 -4.26 -2.39
C ARG A 134 -9.43 -4.53 -3.86
N ALA A 135 -8.70 -3.64 -4.50
CA ALA A 135 -8.29 -3.84 -5.90
C ALA A 135 -7.40 -5.09 -6.05
N LEU A 136 -6.54 -5.36 -5.07
CA LEU A 136 -5.76 -6.59 -5.04
C LEU A 136 -6.65 -7.84 -4.97
N ASP A 137 -7.68 -7.80 -4.14
CA ASP A 137 -8.62 -8.91 -4.03
C ASP A 137 -9.34 -9.17 -5.34
N HIS A 138 -9.82 -8.13 -6.00
CA HIS A 138 -10.51 -8.24 -7.28
C HIS A 138 -9.58 -8.75 -8.37
N GLU A 139 -8.33 -8.35 -8.40
CA GLU A 139 -7.37 -8.86 -9.35
C GLU A 139 -7.13 -10.36 -9.16
N ASN A 140 -6.98 -10.80 -7.91
CA ASN A 140 -6.84 -12.21 -7.59
C ASN A 140 -8.06 -13.02 -7.99
N ASP A 141 -9.26 -12.52 -7.70
CA ASP A 141 -10.51 -13.15 -8.09
C ASP A 141 -10.60 -13.28 -9.61
N TYR A 142 -10.28 -12.23 -10.33
CA TYR A 142 -10.28 -12.26 -11.79
C TYR A 142 -9.34 -13.33 -12.33
N THR A 143 -8.16 -13.43 -11.80
CA THR A 143 -7.17 -14.44 -12.23
C THR A 143 -7.67 -15.85 -11.98
N VAL A 144 -8.23 -16.11 -10.80
CA VAL A 144 -8.78 -17.43 -10.44
C VAL A 144 -9.94 -17.79 -11.36
N HIS A 145 -10.85 -16.88 -11.61
CA HIS A 145 -11.98 -17.12 -12.50
C HIS A 145 -11.52 -17.43 -13.93
N SER A 146 -10.54 -16.71 -14.43
CA SER A 146 -9.99 -16.96 -15.76
C SER A 146 -9.42 -18.36 -15.90
N LEU A 147 -8.66 -18.81 -14.90
CA LEU A 147 -8.11 -20.15 -14.88
C LEU A 147 -9.21 -21.22 -14.84
N GLN A 148 -10.21 -21.04 -13.99
CA GLN A 148 -11.34 -21.95 -13.89
C GLN A 148 -12.09 -22.08 -15.20
N GLN A 149 -12.30 -20.97 -15.89
CA GLN A 149 -12.98 -20.97 -17.18
C GLN A 149 -12.18 -21.71 -18.24
N LEU A 150 -10.89 -21.54 -18.27
CA LEU A 150 -10.02 -22.29 -19.18
C LEU A 150 -10.12 -23.80 -18.95
N HIS A 151 -10.11 -24.21 -17.69
CA HIS A 151 -10.23 -25.63 -17.33
C HIS A 151 -11.59 -26.18 -17.76
N ARG A 152 -12.67 -25.43 -17.54
CA ARG A 152 -14.00 -25.87 -18.00
C ARG A 152 -14.08 -25.99 -19.51
N GLY A 153 -13.44 -25.08 -20.22
CA GLY A 153 -13.39 -25.13 -21.68
C GLY A 153 -12.64 -26.36 -22.20
N LEU A 154 -11.62 -26.81 -21.46
CA LEU A 154 -10.86 -27.99 -21.84
C LEU A 154 -11.59 -29.31 -21.54
N ASP A 155 -12.47 -29.28 -20.53
CA ASP A 155 -13.20 -30.47 -20.09
C ASP A 155 -14.46 -30.73 -20.96
N THR A 156 -14.82 -29.80 -21.81
CA THR A 156 -15.93 -29.96 -22.73
C THR A 156 -15.45 -30.26 -24.15
#